data_8ef01f915a713faa1d91e8f9b06e66e4
#
_entry.id   8ef01f915a713faa1d91e8f9b06e66e4
#
_cell.length_a   1.000
_cell.length_b   1.000
_cell.length_c   1.000
_cell.angle_alpha   90.00
_cell.angle_beta   90.00
_cell.angle_gamma   90.00
#
_symmetry.space_group_name_H-M   'P 1'
#
loop_
_entity.id
_entity.type
_entity.pdbx_description
1 polymer ?
#
loop_
_entity_poly.entity_id
_entity_poly.type
_entity_poly.pdbx_seq_one_letter_code
_entity_poly.pdbx_strand_id
1 'polypeptide(L)'
;LMMFANVADADIESAMPISSFIVSQWLDSDTVRDRLVGPRATTVMSRGAFQADVTFSDVDRVGNSVSMFYALGAVSKTVLALAGGANAIYAASWTGGSIQAAYVGSIVAIRGVFSPTVTLTGQRNGYSLSLLSAAVGGIASQSIVLAAGGGTIVAAGWGPGTFQAAYVNSVVVRGDLSASLRLTDKGLSGVSMLTLSVTGSLDGVEVRARYGINAVMAGSSRNSLILAGVAGAVAGLRRDDGIRQQSR
;
A
#
# COMPACT_ATOMS: atom_id res chain seq x y z
N LEU A 1 -24.96 -3.79 -13.89
CA LEU A 1 -24.02 -2.99 -14.68
C LEU A 1 -24.47 -1.54 -14.68
N MET A 2 -23.59 -0.64 -14.28
CA MET A 2 -23.77 0.82 -14.36
C MET A 2 -22.67 1.37 -15.26
N MET A 3 -23.02 2.18 -16.26
CA MET A 3 -22.06 2.78 -17.19
C MET A 3 -22.39 4.24 -17.40
N PHE A 4 -21.38 5.09 -17.20
CA PHE A 4 -21.49 6.53 -17.37
C PHE A 4 -20.36 7.06 -18.26
N ALA A 5 -20.62 8.07 -19.08
CA ALA A 5 -19.55 8.74 -19.80
C ALA A 5 -18.71 9.57 -18.84
N ASN A 6 -19.28 10.62 -18.27
CA ASN A 6 -18.64 11.47 -17.27
C ASN A 6 -19.55 11.57 -16.06
N VAL A 7 -18.96 11.55 -14.88
CA VAL A 7 -19.63 11.85 -13.62
C VAL A 7 -18.90 13.05 -13.01
N ALA A 8 -19.67 14.00 -12.53
CA ALA A 8 -19.14 15.12 -11.77
C ALA A 8 -20.18 15.54 -10.72
N ASP A 9 -19.70 15.88 -9.53
CA ASP A 9 -20.48 16.44 -8.43
C ASP A 9 -21.73 15.59 -8.13
N ALA A 10 -21.53 14.28 -7.92
CA ALA A 10 -22.63 13.33 -7.81
C ALA A 10 -22.36 12.24 -6.76
N ASP A 11 -23.39 11.96 -5.97
CA ASP A 11 -23.45 10.78 -5.12
C ASP A 11 -24.20 9.64 -5.85
N ILE A 12 -23.57 8.46 -5.90
CA ILE A 12 -24.17 7.26 -6.45
C ILE A 12 -24.28 6.22 -5.34
N GLU A 13 -25.50 5.82 -5.03
CA GLU A 13 -25.79 4.83 -4.01
C GLU A 13 -26.56 3.65 -4.60
N SER A 14 -26.22 2.44 -4.20
CA SER A 14 -26.89 1.22 -4.58
C SER A 14 -27.21 0.36 -3.36
N ALA A 15 -28.47 0.00 -3.20
CA ALA A 15 -28.89 -0.96 -2.17
C ALA A 15 -28.53 -2.42 -2.53
N MET A 16 -28.16 -2.70 -3.77
CA MET A 16 -27.85 -4.04 -4.28
C MET A 16 -26.39 -4.14 -4.72
N PRO A 17 -25.81 -5.34 -4.70
CA PRO A 17 -24.46 -5.56 -5.23
C PRO A 17 -24.31 -5.08 -6.68
N ILE A 18 -23.21 -4.39 -6.96
CA ILE A 18 -22.89 -3.85 -8.28
C ILE A 18 -22.00 -4.88 -9.01
N SER A 19 -22.47 -5.44 -10.14
CA SER A 19 -21.58 -6.33 -10.90
C SER A 19 -20.45 -5.54 -11.55
N SER A 20 -20.74 -4.40 -12.17
CA SER A 20 -19.72 -3.52 -12.75
C SER A 20 -20.17 -2.08 -12.71
N PHE A 21 -19.29 -1.22 -12.27
CA PHE A 21 -19.40 0.24 -12.31
C PHE A 21 -18.29 0.76 -13.24
N ILE A 22 -18.66 1.40 -14.34
CA ILE A 22 -17.72 1.85 -15.37
C ILE A 22 -18.00 3.31 -15.69
N VAL A 23 -16.95 4.15 -15.61
CA VAL A 23 -17.01 5.56 -16.00
C VAL A 23 -15.87 5.90 -16.96
N SER A 24 -16.07 6.86 -17.84
CA SER A 24 -14.93 7.42 -18.59
C SER A 24 -14.05 8.26 -17.67
N GLN A 25 -14.66 9.10 -16.82
CA GLN A 25 -13.97 9.81 -15.74
C GLN A 25 -14.96 10.21 -14.65
N TRP A 26 -14.47 10.42 -13.44
CA TRP A 26 -15.22 10.97 -12.32
C TRP A 26 -14.43 12.12 -11.71
N LEU A 27 -14.97 13.33 -11.82
CA LEU A 27 -14.33 14.56 -11.35
C LEU A 27 -15.17 15.16 -10.22
N ASP A 28 -14.51 15.56 -9.18
CA ASP A 28 -15.06 16.27 -8.03
C ASP A 28 -14.60 17.73 -8.15
N SER A 29 -15.50 18.61 -8.56
CA SER A 29 -15.20 20.01 -8.87
C SER A 29 -15.75 21.01 -7.82
N ASP A 30 -16.57 20.51 -6.89
CA ASP A 30 -17.10 21.32 -5.80
C ASP A 30 -16.39 21.08 -4.46
N THR A 31 -16.99 21.48 -3.35
CA THR A 31 -16.43 21.30 -2.00
C THR A 31 -16.97 20.08 -1.25
N VAL A 32 -17.94 19.39 -1.83
CA VAL A 32 -18.58 18.20 -1.27
C VAL A 32 -18.01 16.97 -1.97
N ARG A 33 -17.47 16.03 -1.20
CA ARG A 33 -16.87 14.84 -1.79
C ARG A 33 -17.92 13.93 -2.44
N ASP A 34 -17.73 13.65 -3.71
CA ASP A 34 -18.50 12.67 -4.46
C ASP A 34 -18.32 11.27 -3.89
N ARG A 35 -19.36 10.45 -3.95
CA ARG A 35 -19.34 9.11 -3.36
C ARG A 35 -19.96 8.04 -4.25
N LEU A 36 -19.32 6.88 -4.25
CA LEU A 36 -19.90 5.61 -4.70
C LEU A 36 -20.11 4.71 -3.49
N VAL A 37 -21.36 4.44 -3.14
CA VAL A 37 -21.72 3.64 -1.97
C VAL A 37 -22.54 2.43 -2.38
N GLY A 38 -22.27 1.28 -1.76
CA GLY A 38 -23.06 0.08 -1.98
C GLY A 38 -22.62 -1.08 -1.10
N PRO A 39 -23.31 -2.24 -1.23
CA PRO A 39 -22.89 -3.43 -0.49
C PRO A 39 -21.50 -3.91 -0.95
N ARG A 40 -21.34 -4.16 -2.22
CA ARG A 40 -20.07 -4.59 -2.85
C ARG A 40 -20.09 -4.40 -4.35
N ALA A 41 -18.93 -4.46 -5.00
CA ALA A 41 -18.82 -4.47 -6.45
C ALA A 41 -17.88 -5.58 -6.93
N THR A 42 -18.14 -6.15 -8.11
CA THR A 42 -17.13 -7.00 -8.76
C THR A 42 -16.06 -6.13 -9.38
N THR A 43 -16.45 -5.10 -10.13
CA THR A 43 -15.51 -4.21 -10.80
C THR A 43 -15.93 -2.75 -10.63
N VAL A 44 -14.97 -1.91 -10.29
CA VAL A 44 -15.05 -0.45 -10.40
C VAL A 44 -13.98 -0.01 -11.38
N MET A 45 -14.36 0.62 -12.49
CA MET A 45 -13.44 1.00 -13.55
C MET A 45 -13.62 2.45 -13.96
N SER A 46 -12.53 3.20 -14.00
CA SER A 46 -12.45 4.50 -14.67
C SER A 46 -11.43 4.47 -15.80
N ARG A 47 -11.81 4.98 -16.97
CA ARG A 47 -10.89 5.14 -18.11
C ARG A 47 -10.01 6.38 -18.00
N GLY A 48 -10.42 7.36 -17.22
CA GLY A 48 -9.71 8.61 -16.94
C GLY A 48 -9.52 8.83 -15.45
N ALA A 49 -9.49 10.09 -15.05
CA ALA A 49 -9.35 10.49 -13.65
C ALA A 49 -10.50 9.96 -12.77
N PHE A 50 -10.19 9.69 -11.51
CA PHE A 50 -11.15 9.23 -10.52
C PHE A 50 -10.94 9.98 -9.19
N GLN A 51 -11.96 10.72 -8.75
CA GLN A 51 -11.89 11.61 -7.60
C GLN A 51 -12.99 11.38 -6.56
N ALA A 52 -13.81 10.35 -6.70
CA ALA A 52 -14.86 10.03 -5.74
C ALA A 52 -14.37 9.11 -4.63
N ASP A 53 -14.98 9.21 -3.46
CA ASP A 53 -14.83 8.23 -2.39
C ASP A 53 -15.64 6.98 -2.69
N VAL A 54 -15.13 5.81 -2.31
CA VAL A 54 -15.78 4.52 -2.55
C VAL A 54 -15.96 3.79 -1.22
N THR A 55 -17.20 3.43 -0.90
CA THR A 55 -17.51 2.69 0.32
C THR A 55 -18.32 1.45 -0.01
N PHE A 56 -17.77 0.27 0.33
CA PHE A 56 -18.47 -0.99 0.23
C PHE A 56 -18.58 -1.68 1.58
N SER A 57 -19.82 -1.97 2.02
CA SER A 57 -20.16 -2.43 3.37
C SER A 57 -20.31 -3.94 3.52
N ASP A 58 -20.24 -4.72 2.43
CA ASP A 58 -20.43 -6.17 2.41
C ASP A 58 -19.30 -6.86 1.64
N VAL A 59 -19.29 -8.18 1.64
CA VAL A 59 -18.30 -9.02 0.98
C VAL A 59 -18.95 -10.08 0.09
N ASP A 60 -18.23 -10.56 -0.89
CA ASP A 60 -18.57 -11.75 -1.66
C ASP A 60 -18.23 -13.05 -0.88
N ARG A 61 -18.47 -14.20 -1.49
CA ARG A 61 -18.20 -15.52 -0.89
C ARG A 61 -16.73 -15.78 -0.57
N VAL A 62 -15.81 -15.01 -1.15
CA VAL A 62 -14.35 -15.14 -0.92
C VAL A 62 -13.78 -14.00 -0.08
N GLY A 63 -14.65 -13.13 0.44
CA GLY A 63 -14.29 -12.06 1.37
C GLY A 63 -13.92 -10.74 0.70
N ASN A 64 -14.17 -10.55 -0.61
CA ASN A 64 -13.91 -9.28 -1.28
C ASN A 64 -15.12 -8.35 -1.22
N SER A 65 -14.90 -7.07 -0.89
CA SER A 65 -15.87 -5.99 -1.13
C SER A 65 -15.79 -5.48 -2.57
N VAL A 66 -14.59 -5.51 -3.16
CA VAL A 66 -14.39 -5.27 -4.60
C VAL A 66 -13.38 -6.27 -5.16
N SER A 67 -13.69 -6.95 -6.27
CA SER A 67 -12.69 -7.82 -6.88
C SER A 67 -11.64 -7.00 -7.60
N MET A 68 -12.02 -5.97 -8.34
CA MET A 68 -11.09 -5.12 -9.09
C MET A 68 -11.51 -3.65 -9.02
N PHE A 69 -10.59 -2.80 -8.54
CA PHE A 69 -10.63 -1.35 -8.73
C PHE A 69 -9.57 -0.96 -9.77
N TYR A 70 -9.98 -0.32 -10.86
CA TYR A 70 -9.10 -0.04 -11.98
C TYR A 70 -9.30 1.37 -12.50
N ALA A 71 -8.28 2.24 -12.35
CA ALA A 71 -8.28 3.60 -12.89
C ALA A 71 -7.13 3.76 -13.89
N LEU A 72 -7.46 3.96 -15.18
CA LEU A 72 -6.45 4.24 -16.22
C LEU A 72 -5.86 5.65 -16.11
N GLY A 73 -6.55 6.56 -15.41
CA GLY A 73 -6.07 7.90 -15.08
C GLY A 73 -5.60 8.02 -13.64
N ALA A 74 -5.37 9.26 -13.23
CA ALA A 74 -4.99 9.57 -11.86
C ALA A 74 -6.18 9.38 -10.90
N VAL A 75 -5.89 8.78 -9.75
CA VAL A 75 -6.77 8.78 -8.57
C VAL A 75 -6.26 9.85 -7.62
N SER A 76 -7.13 10.75 -7.19
CA SER A 76 -6.69 11.83 -6.29
C SER A 76 -7.64 12.03 -5.12
N LYS A 77 -7.07 12.11 -3.91
CA LYS A 77 -7.75 12.33 -2.64
C LYS A 77 -8.87 11.32 -2.32
N THR A 78 -8.98 10.22 -3.07
CA THR A 78 -10.01 9.19 -2.92
C THR A 78 -9.79 8.39 -1.64
N VAL A 79 -10.87 8.21 -0.87
CA VAL A 79 -10.96 7.24 0.20
C VAL A 79 -11.61 5.96 -0.35
N LEU A 80 -10.88 4.86 -0.34
CA LEU A 80 -11.41 3.55 -0.66
C LEU A 80 -11.61 2.78 0.66
N ALA A 81 -12.86 2.70 1.12
CA ALA A 81 -13.26 2.05 2.36
C ALA A 81 -14.00 0.74 2.07
N LEU A 82 -13.36 -0.39 2.37
CA LEU A 82 -13.85 -1.73 2.08
C LEU A 82 -14.05 -2.51 3.38
N ALA A 83 -15.23 -3.04 3.63
CA ALA A 83 -15.50 -3.92 4.78
C ALA A 83 -14.69 -5.22 4.70
N GLY A 84 -14.44 -5.71 3.49
CA GLY A 84 -13.61 -6.88 3.20
C GLY A 84 -12.33 -6.52 2.44
N GLY A 85 -11.92 -7.41 1.55
CA GLY A 85 -10.72 -7.25 0.75
C GLY A 85 -10.96 -6.77 -0.68
N ALA A 86 -9.84 -6.64 -1.40
CA ALA A 86 -9.80 -6.50 -2.84
C ALA A 86 -8.79 -7.48 -3.44
N ASN A 87 -9.08 -8.06 -4.62
CA ASN A 87 -8.06 -8.84 -5.31
C ASN A 87 -7.01 -7.92 -5.93
N ALA A 88 -7.44 -6.82 -6.56
CA ALA A 88 -6.52 -5.93 -7.22
C ALA A 88 -7.02 -4.47 -7.24
N ILE A 89 -6.07 -3.56 -7.03
CA ILE A 89 -6.24 -2.12 -7.13
C ILE A 89 -5.18 -1.60 -8.10
N TYR A 90 -5.61 -1.02 -9.21
CA TYR A 90 -4.73 -0.45 -10.23
C TYR A 90 -5.07 1.01 -10.45
N ALA A 91 -4.05 1.86 -10.53
CA ALA A 91 -4.21 3.26 -10.92
C ALA A 91 -3.02 3.70 -11.78
N ALA A 92 -3.21 4.68 -12.66
CA ALA A 92 -2.07 5.29 -13.32
C ALA A 92 -1.15 5.96 -12.28
N SER A 93 -1.73 6.71 -11.37
CA SER A 93 -1.12 7.27 -10.17
C SER A 93 -2.17 7.39 -9.08
N TRP A 94 -1.75 7.50 -7.83
CA TRP A 94 -2.66 7.75 -6.71
C TRP A 94 -2.06 8.78 -5.77
N THR A 95 -2.70 9.94 -5.65
CA THR A 95 -2.21 11.07 -4.83
C THR A 95 -3.19 11.41 -3.71
N GLY A 96 -2.71 11.26 -2.47
CA GLY A 96 -3.51 11.51 -1.27
C GLY A 96 -4.66 10.51 -1.08
N GLY A 97 -5.52 10.76 -0.11
CA GLY A 97 -6.61 9.86 0.28
C GLY A 97 -6.12 8.62 1.05
N SER A 98 -6.94 7.58 1.07
CA SER A 98 -6.60 6.37 1.81
C SER A 98 -7.19 5.10 1.19
N ILE A 99 -6.56 3.95 1.51
CA ILE A 99 -7.06 2.61 1.23
C ILE A 99 -7.24 1.91 2.58
N GLN A 100 -8.48 1.57 2.92
CA GLN A 100 -8.86 0.84 4.12
C GLN A 100 -9.57 -0.44 3.72
N ALA A 101 -9.02 -1.59 4.09
CA ALA A 101 -9.57 -2.89 3.71
C ALA A 101 -9.13 -3.96 4.71
N ALA A 102 -9.75 -5.14 4.66
CA ALA A 102 -9.22 -6.29 5.38
C ALA A 102 -7.89 -6.75 4.76
N TYR A 103 -7.86 -6.94 3.46
CA TYR A 103 -6.65 -7.30 2.71
C TYR A 103 -6.72 -6.79 1.26
N VAL A 104 -5.57 -6.72 0.61
CA VAL A 104 -5.48 -6.44 -0.83
C VAL A 104 -4.48 -7.40 -1.48
N GLY A 105 -4.89 -8.10 -2.53
CA GLY A 105 -4.00 -8.96 -3.28
C GLY A 105 -2.88 -8.17 -3.96
N SER A 106 -3.21 -7.17 -4.75
CA SER A 106 -2.22 -6.31 -5.38
C SER A 106 -2.66 -4.85 -5.44
N ILE A 107 -1.69 -3.95 -5.21
CA ILE A 107 -1.81 -2.50 -5.45
C ILE A 107 -0.74 -2.12 -6.47
N VAL A 108 -1.13 -1.51 -7.59
CA VAL A 108 -0.20 -1.13 -8.65
C VAL A 108 -0.44 0.31 -9.11
N ALA A 109 0.56 1.16 -8.91
CA ALA A 109 0.66 2.47 -9.54
C ALA A 109 1.49 2.34 -10.83
N ILE A 110 0.83 2.44 -12.00
CA ILE A 110 1.41 2.02 -13.28
C ILE A 110 2.45 3.01 -13.80
N ARG A 111 2.24 4.31 -13.61
CA ARG A 111 3.05 5.38 -14.25
C ARG A 111 3.51 6.48 -13.33
N GLY A 112 2.74 6.79 -12.29
CA GLY A 112 2.97 7.95 -11.42
C GLY A 112 3.19 7.56 -9.97
N VAL A 113 3.18 8.56 -9.12
CA VAL A 113 3.41 8.43 -7.68
C VAL A 113 2.26 7.68 -7.01
N PHE A 114 2.61 6.89 -6.00
CA PHE A 114 1.68 6.28 -5.06
C PHE A 114 1.80 6.95 -3.69
N SER A 115 0.76 7.65 -3.26
CA SER A 115 0.78 8.40 -2.00
C SER A 115 -0.50 8.34 -1.15
N PRO A 116 -1.38 7.34 -1.23
CA PRO A 116 -2.44 7.18 -0.25
C PRO A 116 -1.92 6.56 1.04
N THR A 117 -2.55 6.87 2.17
CA THR A 117 -2.38 6.07 3.38
C THR A 117 -3.01 4.69 3.17
N VAL A 118 -2.33 3.62 3.59
CA VAL A 118 -2.83 2.25 3.46
C VAL A 118 -2.97 1.62 4.83
N THR A 119 -4.17 1.14 5.16
CA THR A 119 -4.44 0.40 6.39
C THR A 119 -5.18 -0.90 6.08
N LEU A 120 -4.50 -2.02 6.28
CA LEU A 120 -5.08 -3.34 6.05
C LEU A 120 -5.17 -4.10 7.38
N THR A 121 -6.40 -4.44 7.79
CA THR A 121 -6.71 -4.95 9.13
C THR A 121 -6.82 -6.47 9.25
N GLY A 122 -6.78 -7.17 8.14
CA GLY A 122 -6.89 -8.63 8.07
C GLY A 122 -5.85 -9.24 7.15
N GLN A 123 -6.12 -10.46 6.72
CA GLN A 123 -5.21 -11.20 5.84
C GLN A 123 -5.96 -12.21 4.96
N ARG A 124 -5.31 -12.57 3.85
CA ARG A 124 -5.66 -13.70 3.01
C ARG A 124 -4.38 -14.48 2.69
N ASN A 125 -4.39 -15.79 2.93
CA ASN A 125 -3.21 -16.68 2.74
C ASN A 125 -1.94 -16.18 3.47
N GLY A 126 -2.08 -15.59 4.66
CA GLY A 126 -0.97 -15.08 5.46
C GLY A 126 -0.58 -13.63 5.15
N TYR A 127 -1.09 -13.02 4.08
CA TYR A 127 -0.74 -11.65 3.68
C TYR A 127 -1.91 -10.68 3.82
N SER A 128 -1.65 -9.50 4.40
CA SER A 128 -2.55 -8.36 4.25
C SER A 128 -2.40 -7.75 2.85
N LEU A 129 -1.18 -7.75 2.31
CA LEU A 129 -0.84 -7.23 0.99
C LEU A 129 0.15 -8.16 0.30
N SER A 130 -0.23 -8.79 -0.82
CA SER A 130 0.68 -9.69 -1.53
C SER A 130 1.66 -8.94 -2.42
N LEU A 131 1.22 -7.85 -3.07
CA LEU A 131 2.05 -7.04 -3.96
C LEU A 131 1.72 -5.55 -3.82
N LEU A 132 2.73 -4.72 -3.62
CA LEU A 132 2.68 -3.28 -3.87
C LEU A 132 3.72 -2.92 -4.94
N SER A 133 3.29 -2.34 -6.05
CA SER A 133 4.18 -1.91 -7.12
C SER A 133 3.96 -0.43 -7.46
N ALA A 134 4.95 0.40 -7.17
CA ALA A 134 5.08 1.78 -7.62
C ALA A 134 6.43 1.94 -8.35
N ALA A 135 6.65 1.07 -9.33
CA ALA A 135 7.96 0.84 -9.94
C ALA A 135 8.42 1.99 -10.86
N VAL A 136 7.53 2.90 -11.24
CA VAL A 136 7.83 4.05 -12.12
C VAL A 136 7.86 5.36 -11.35
N GLY A 137 6.80 5.69 -10.62
CA GLY A 137 6.68 6.98 -9.92
C GLY A 137 7.13 6.95 -8.45
N GLY A 138 7.38 5.75 -7.91
CA GLY A 138 7.77 5.60 -6.50
C GLY A 138 6.63 5.75 -5.50
N ILE A 139 6.98 5.59 -4.23
CA ILE A 139 6.11 5.81 -3.08
C ILE A 139 6.50 7.15 -2.44
N ALA A 140 5.56 8.08 -2.35
CA ALA A 140 5.80 9.34 -1.65
C ALA A 140 5.65 9.16 -0.12
N SER A 141 5.81 10.24 0.60
CA SER A 141 5.69 10.28 2.07
C SER A 141 4.33 9.77 2.55
N GLN A 142 4.28 8.56 3.11
CA GLN A 142 3.04 7.89 3.50
C GLN A 142 3.20 6.91 4.65
N SER A 143 2.06 6.56 5.25
CA SER A 143 1.94 5.47 6.22
C SER A 143 1.29 4.25 5.58
N ILE A 144 1.94 3.10 5.68
CA ILE A 144 1.42 1.81 5.26
C ILE A 144 1.42 0.90 6.47
N VAL A 145 0.23 0.48 6.90
CA VAL A 145 0.03 -0.38 8.06
C VAL A 145 -0.67 -1.67 7.63
N LEU A 146 -0.01 -2.79 7.85
CA LEU A 146 -0.51 -4.12 7.56
C LEU A 146 -0.64 -4.90 8.88
N ALA A 147 -1.82 -5.43 9.17
CA ALA A 147 -2.04 -6.25 10.37
C ALA A 147 -1.28 -7.59 10.30
N ALA A 148 -1.06 -8.11 9.11
CA ALA A 148 -0.30 -9.34 8.87
C ALA A 148 0.88 -9.11 7.94
N GLY A 149 1.25 -10.09 7.13
CA GLY A 149 2.42 -10.02 6.26
C GLY A 149 2.25 -9.14 5.03
N GLY A 150 3.36 -8.58 4.57
CA GLY A 150 3.57 -8.06 3.23
C GLY A 150 4.30 -9.09 2.35
N GLY A 151 3.90 -9.25 1.09
CA GLY A 151 4.61 -10.07 0.13
C GLY A 151 5.78 -9.29 -0.47
N THR A 152 5.62 -8.76 -1.68
CA THR A 152 6.65 -8.00 -2.38
C THR A 152 6.25 -6.53 -2.51
N ILE A 153 7.18 -5.64 -2.19
CA ILE A 153 7.04 -4.20 -2.40
C ILE A 153 8.11 -3.76 -3.39
N VAL A 154 7.69 -3.13 -4.49
CA VAL A 154 8.60 -2.60 -5.51
C VAL A 154 8.31 -1.11 -5.70
N ALA A 155 9.33 -0.27 -5.60
CA ALA A 155 9.22 1.17 -5.80
C ALA A 155 10.39 1.72 -6.62
N ALA A 156 10.16 2.78 -7.40
CA ALA A 156 11.24 3.52 -8.05
C ALA A 156 12.08 4.29 -7.03
N GLY A 157 11.46 4.82 -5.99
CA GLY A 157 12.03 5.40 -4.79
C GLY A 157 10.98 5.38 -3.69
N TRP A 158 11.37 5.54 -2.45
CA TRP A 158 10.44 5.60 -1.33
C TRP A 158 10.81 6.76 -0.42
N GLY A 159 9.99 7.81 -0.46
CA GLY A 159 10.15 9.02 0.35
C GLY A 159 9.92 8.76 1.85
N PRO A 160 10.06 9.79 2.69
CA PRO A 160 9.84 9.69 4.13
C PRO A 160 8.45 9.15 4.44
N GLY A 161 8.35 8.31 5.47
CA GLY A 161 7.10 7.68 5.87
C GLY A 161 7.34 6.48 6.77
N THR A 162 6.28 5.71 6.99
CA THR A 162 6.34 4.52 7.84
C THR A 162 5.73 3.32 7.14
N PHE A 163 6.40 2.18 7.25
CA PHE A 163 5.86 0.89 6.88
C PHE A 163 5.83 0.00 8.14
N GLN A 164 4.66 -0.48 8.49
CA GLN A 164 4.50 -1.40 9.60
C GLN A 164 3.78 -2.67 9.12
N ALA A 165 4.33 -3.83 9.46
CA ALA A 165 3.75 -5.13 9.15
C ALA A 165 4.17 -6.16 10.20
N ALA A 166 3.51 -7.32 10.21
CA ALA A 166 4.03 -8.48 10.92
C ALA A 166 5.39 -8.89 10.33
N TYR A 167 5.43 -9.11 9.03
CA TYR A 167 6.63 -9.43 8.27
C TYR A 167 6.49 -8.94 6.82
N VAL A 168 7.58 -8.93 6.07
CA VAL A 168 7.56 -8.69 4.63
C VAL A 168 8.57 -9.61 3.93
N ASN A 169 8.17 -10.20 2.81
CA ASN A 169 9.10 -11.06 2.09
C ASN A 169 10.20 -10.24 1.42
N SER A 170 9.82 -9.25 0.61
CA SER A 170 10.81 -8.50 -0.16
C SER A 170 10.42 -7.03 -0.27
N VAL A 171 11.40 -6.16 -0.07
CA VAL A 171 11.33 -4.72 -0.36
C VAL A 171 12.42 -4.39 -1.37
N VAL A 172 12.04 -3.95 -2.55
CA VAL A 172 12.94 -3.59 -3.65
C VAL A 172 12.71 -2.12 -4.03
N VAL A 173 13.69 -1.28 -3.80
CA VAL A 173 13.65 0.14 -4.14
C VAL A 173 14.79 0.43 -5.12
N ARG A 174 14.44 0.88 -6.33
CA ARG A 174 15.41 1.16 -7.39
C ARG A 174 16.16 2.48 -7.24
N GLY A 175 15.62 3.39 -6.45
CA GLY A 175 16.25 4.66 -6.05
C GLY A 175 16.51 4.67 -4.56
N ASP A 176 16.29 5.82 -3.93
CA ASP A 176 16.53 6.03 -2.50
C ASP A 176 15.35 5.55 -1.66
N LEU A 177 15.66 5.07 -0.46
CA LEU A 177 14.71 4.74 0.58
C LEU A 177 14.91 5.66 1.79
N SER A 178 13.87 6.42 2.15
CA SER A 178 13.85 7.28 3.33
C SER A 178 12.73 6.92 4.33
N ALA A 179 11.92 5.90 4.03
CA ALA A 179 10.88 5.41 4.92
C ALA A 179 11.44 4.50 6.01
N SER A 180 10.87 4.59 7.21
CA SER A 180 11.18 3.66 8.31
C SER A 180 10.32 2.40 8.21
N LEU A 181 10.93 1.23 8.49
CA LEU A 181 10.28 -0.07 8.43
C LEU A 181 10.24 -0.72 9.81
N ARG A 182 9.06 -1.14 10.25
CA ARG A 182 8.86 -1.85 11.52
C ARG A 182 8.17 -3.18 11.30
N LEU A 183 8.87 -4.27 11.62
CA LEU A 183 8.39 -5.63 11.45
C LEU A 183 8.30 -6.31 12.82
N THR A 184 7.10 -6.80 13.17
CA THR A 184 6.78 -7.23 14.53
C THR A 184 6.73 -8.75 14.71
N ASP A 185 6.75 -9.51 13.61
CA ASP A 185 6.69 -10.97 13.66
C ASP A 185 7.57 -11.59 12.55
N LYS A 186 7.52 -12.89 12.40
CA LYS A 186 8.22 -13.67 11.38
C LYS A 186 7.25 -14.22 10.34
N GLY A 187 7.71 -14.29 9.11
CA GLY A 187 7.02 -15.00 8.03
C GLY A 187 7.25 -16.52 8.08
N LEU A 188 6.78 -17.21 7.06
CA LEU A 188 6.94 -18.66 6.91
C LEU A 188 8.42 -19.08 6.84
N SER A 189 9.29 -18.20 6.41
CA SER A 189 10.76 -18.40 6.37
C SER A 189 11.45 -18.32 7.74
N GLY A 190 10.71 -17.99 8.82
CA GLY A 190 11.26 -17.81 10.16
C GLY A 190 11.93 -16.46 10.42
N VAL A 191 12.02 -15.57 9.42
CA VAL A 191 12.57 -14.20 9.53
C VAL A 191 11.49 -13.15 9.32
N SER A 192 11.74 -11.92 9.78
CA SER A 192 10.81 -10.80 9.56
C SER A 192 10.89 -10.26 8.13
N MET A 193 12.05 -10.38 7.46
CA MET A 193 12.26 -9.94 6.09
C MET A 193 13.25 -10.88 5.38
N LEU A 194 12.91 -11.31 4.16
CA LEU A 194 13.84 -12.07 3.34
C LEU A 194 14.85 -11.15 2.65
N THR A 195 14.38 -10.07 2.03
CA THR A 195 15.26 -9.19 1.25
C THR A 195 14.87 -7.74 1.40
N LEU A 196 15.86 -6.90 1.70
CA LEU A 196 15.83 -5.45 1.51
C LEU A 196 16.87 -5.10 0.44
N SER A 197 16.43 -4.68 -0.73
CA SER A 197 17.31 -4.29 -1.83
C SER A 197 17.04 -2.84 -2.22
N VAL A 198 18.02 -1.98 -2.05
CA VAL A 198 17.96 -0.55 -2.37
C VAL A 198 19.11 -0.23 -3.32
N THR A 199 18.83 0.08 -4.59
CA THR A 199 19.90 0.39 -5.55
C THR A 199 20.53 1.75 -5.27
N GLY A 200 19.75 2.72 -4.78
CA GLY A 200 20.23 4.02 -4.32
C GLY A 200 20.72 3.99 -2.87
N SER A 201 20.38 5.03 -2.13
CA SER A 201 20.81 5.21 -0.73
C SER A 201 19.71 4.87 0.28
N LEU A 202 20.15 4.38 1.43
CA LEU A 202 19.37 4.43 2.67
C LEU A 202 19.69 5.77 3.36
N ASP A 203 18.71 6.68 3.44
CA ASP A 203 18.95 8.00 4.05
C ASP A 203 17.97 8.26 5.20
N GLY A 204 18.51 8.31 6.42
CA GLY A 204 17.76 8.50 7.65
C GLY A 204 16.82 7.33 7.99
N VAL A 205 17.03 6.17 7.41
CA VAL A 205 16.13 5.00 7.54
C VAL A 205 16.34 4.29 8.86
N GLU A 206 15.24 3.94 9.50
CA GLU A 206 15.25 3.02 10.62
C GLU A 206 14.50 1.74 10.24
N VAL A 207 15.20 0.61 10.19
CA VAL A 207 14.62 -0.72 9.97
C VAL A 207 14.67 -1.48 11.30
N ARG A 208 13.50 -1.81 11.84
CA ARG A 208 13.34 -2.66 13.03
C ARG A 208 12.65 -3.96 12.65
N ALA A 209 13.34 -5.06 12.77
CA ALA A 209 12.82 -6.40 12.55
C ALA A 209 12.97 -7.21 13.84
N ARG A 210 11.85 -7.66 14.41
CA ARG A 210 11.86 -8.44 15.67
C ARG A 210 12.63 -9.75 15.52
N TYR A 211 12.53 -10.37 14.34
CA TYR A 211 13.29 -11.56 13.96
C TYR A 211 14.34 -11.17 12.91
N GLY A 212 15.02 -12.11 12.33
CA GLY A 212 16.10 -11.83 11.38
C GLY A 212 15.67 -11.10 10.10
N ILE A 213 16.64 -10.48 9.46
CA ILE A 213 16.61 -10.07 8.05
C ILE A 213 17.64 -10.93 7.33
N ASN A 214 17.23 -11.65 6.28
CA ASN A 214 18.12 -12.58 5.62
C ASN A 214 19.15 -11.87 4.72
N ALA A 215 18.73 -10.84 3.97
CA ALA A 215 19.64 -10.09 3.11
C ALA A 215 19.29 -8.59 3.10
N VAL A 216 20.33 -7.76 3.19
CA VAL A 216 20.27 -6.30 3.00
C VAL A 216 21.30 -5.91 1.97
N MET A 217 20.87 -5.24 0.92
CA MET A 217 21.71 -4.68 -0.14
C MET A 217 21.36 -3.21 -0.31
N ALA A 218 22.34 -2.33 -0.27
CA ALA A 218 22.15 -0.91 -0.52
C ALA A 218 23.34 -0.36 -1.30
N GLY A 219 23.10 0.60 -2.21
CA GLY A 219 24.17 1.29 -2.91
C GLY A 219 25.00 2.14 -1.96
N SER A 220 24.35 2.82 -1.02
CA SER A 220 25.01 3.53 0.08
C SER A 220 24.09 3.63 1.29
N SER A 221 24.63 4.04 2.44
CA SER A 221 23.86 4.27 3.65
C SER A 221 24.36 5.52 4.37
N ARG A 222 23.41 6.36 4.79
CA ARG A 222 23.69 7.59 5.55
C ARG A 222 22.67 7.72 6.67
N ASN A 223 23.12 8.00 7.89
CA ASN A 223 22.26 8.23 9.06
C ASN A 223 21.19 7.13 9.28
N SER A 224 21.49 5.90 8.92
CA SER A 224 20.52 4.80 8.92
C SER A 224 20.85 3.76 9.97
N LEU A 225 19.82 3.10 10.52
CA LEU A 225 19.93 2.09 11.56
C LEU A 225 19.13 0.84 11.17
N ILE A 226 19.78 -0.32 11.14
CA ILE A 226 19.14 -1.58 10.90
C ILE A 226 19.30 -2.46 12.13
N LEU A 227 18.18 -2.81 12.76
CA LEU A 227 18.10 -3.70 13.91
C LEU A 227 17.32 -4.96 13.54
N ALA A 228 17.95 -6.11 13.61
CA ALA A 228 17.33 -7.39 13.31
C ALA A 228 17.60 -8.42 14.42
N GLY A 229 16.58 -9.17 14.81
CA GLY A 229 16.69 -10.19 15.86
C GLY A 229 16.85 -9.64 17.27
N VAL A 230 16.61 -8.34 17.50
CA VAL A 230 16.75 -7.69 18.81
C VAL A 230 15.38 -7.64 19.50
N ALA A 231 15.23 -8.40 20.57
CA ALA A 231 14.05 -8.31 21.44
C ALA A 231 14.21 -7.11 22.39
N GLY A 232 13.30 -6.13 22.28
CA GLY A 232 13.25 -4.96 23.16
C GLY A 232 13.75 -3.66 22.54
N ALA A 233 13.46 -2.54 23.19
CA ALA A 233 13.98 -1.23 22.83
C ALA A 233 15.47 -1.14 23.16
N VAL A 234 16.33 -1.03 22.17
CA VAL A 234 17.72 -0.68 22.40
C VAL A 234 17.77 0.82 22.67
N ALA A 235 17.68 1.19 23.94
CA ALA A 235 17.90 2.56 24.37
C ALA A 235 19.40 2.87 24.23
N GLY A 236 19.76 3.90 23.48
CA GLY A 236 21.09 4.46 23.49
C GLY A 236 22.02 4.19 22.30
N LEU A 237 21.56 3.55 21.22
CA LEU A 237 22.36 3.51 19.99
C LEU A 237 22.31 4.87 19.29
N ARG A 238 23.46 5.54 19.23
CA ARG A 238 23.62 6.74 18.41
C ARG A 238 23.59 6.35 16.93
N ARG A 239 22.98 7.17 16.10
CA ARG A 239 23.10 7.11 14.65
C ARG A 239 24.54 7.55 14.30
N ASP A 240 25.41 6.59 14.07
CA ASP A 240 26.72 6.84 13.48
C ASP A 240 26.64 6.62 11.97
N ASP A 241 27.53 7.26 11.22
CA ASP A 241 27.64 7.15 9.77
C ASP A 241 28.06 5.72 9.37
N GLY A 242 27.11 4.79 9.27
CA GLY A 242 27.38 3.42 8.87
C GLY A 242 26.24 2.42 9.19
N ILE A 243 26.18 1.35 8.43
CA ILE A 243 25.29 0.21 8.68
C ILE A 243 25.86 -0.61 9.83
N ARG A 244 25.16 -0.66 10.96
CA ARG A 244 25.47 -1.64 12.01
C ARG A 244 24.50 -2.80 11.93
N GLN A 245 25.00 -3.97 11.59
CA GLN A 245 24.29 -5.23 11.79
C GLN A 245 24.62 -5.76 13.19
N GLN A 246 23.61 -5.93 14.02
CA GLN A 246 23.71 -6.77 15.20
C GLN A 246 22.89 -8.02 14.94
N SER A 247 23.55 -9.12 14.63
CA SER A 247 22.98 -10.47 14.63
C SER A 247 23.39 -11.18 15.92
N ARG A 248 22.46 -11.87 16.53
CA ARG A 248 22.72 -12.98 17.46
C ARG A 248 22.32 -14.27 16.82
#